data_7814b66438865a4cda3d4d538024f604
#
_entry.id   7814b66438865a4cda3d4d538024f604
#
_cell.length_a   1.000
_cell.length_b   1.000
_cell.length_c   1.000
_cell.angle_alpha   90.00
_cell.angle_beta   90.00
_cell.angle_gamma   90.00
#
_symmetry.space_group_name_H-M   'P 1'
#
loop_
_entity.id
_entity.type
_entity.pdbx_description
1 polymer ?
#
loop_
_entity_poly.entity_id
_entity_poly.type
_entity_poly.pdbx_seq_one_letter_code
_entity_poly.pdbx_strand_id
1 'polypeptide(L)'
;RSSDLKYGGEIVFEGSLSKFKKTDSRTSKIVFSDLIKDSGKGKLSKERKITIEKINKHNLKNFDVTFPINSLDCLCGKSGSGKTTLLQLIYSSLYKGKNAWKIREKTKVYKSLKGKENVRRTYFVEQTSIVNNSNSTLATYLKIGQNIRQLYADLPKSKKLGLSKSDFITSKLQSKVLSIKYKKFNIKEVLNLTVDEALNIFTSEALIKRKLLFLQTVGLGYLVLGQQAGSLSGGEAQRIRLAKVLTKKLGDRCVYLLDVPTRGLHLSDLPVLLKVFKMIIDKNNTIVIADNKMELIGNSDCVIKL
;
A
#
# COMPACT_ATOMS: atom_id res chain seq x y z
N ARG A 1 -15.18 -10.36 -8.13
CA ARG A 1 -15.90 -9.06 -7.98
C ARG A 1 -15.46 -7.98 -8.96
N SER A 2 -15.01 -8.27 -10.15
CA SER A 2 -14.59 -7.22 -11.08
C SER A 2 -15.71 -6.72 -12.02
N SER A 3 -16.73 -7.53 -12.27
CA SER A 3 -17.89 -7.18 -13.11
C SER A 3 -19.12 -6.71 -12.35
N ASP A 4 -19.21 -6.99 -11.05
CA ASP A 4 -20.46 -6.96 -10.30
C ASP A 4 -20.75 -5.61 -9.62
N LEU A 5 -19.77 -4.72 -9.56
CA LEU A 5 -19.92 -3.39 -8.94
C LEU A 5 -20.88 -2.45 -9.68
N LYS A 6 -21.23 -2.78 -10.94
CA LYS A 6 -22.16 -2.00 -11.75
C LYS A 6 -23.63 -2.28 -11.40
N TYR A 7 -23.91 -3.46 -10.78
CA TYR A 7 -25.26 -3.95 -10.52
C TYR A 7 -25.53 -4.35 -9.05
N GLY A 8 -24.61 -4.08 -8.14
CA GLY A 8 -24.69 -4.51 -6.74
C GLY A 8 -24.09 -5.90 -6.49
N GLY A 9 -24.09 -6.34 -5.23
CA GLY A 9 -23.53 -7.64 -4.84
C GLY A 9 -24.56 -8.76 -5.05
N GLU A 10 -24.13 -9.89 -5.63
CA GLU A 10 -24.92 -11.10 -5.77
C GLU A 10 -24.61 -12.07 -4.63
N ILE A 11 -25.63 -12.80 -4.13
CA ILE A 11 -25.42 -13.88 -3.18
C ILE A 11 -24.83 -15.08 -3.93
N VAL A 12 -23.55 -15.35 -3.74
CA VAL A 12 -22.83 -16.44 -4.43
C VAL A 12 -23.05 -17.81 -3.75
N PHE A 13 -23.36 -17.79 -2.46
CA PHE A 13 -23.64 -19.00 -1.68
C PHE A 13 -24.46 -18.68 -0.42
N GLU A 14 -25.44 -19.55 -0.15
CA GLU A 14 -26.21 -19.60 1.09
C GLU A 14 -26.37 -21.05 1.54
N GLY A 15 -25.98 -21.38 2.76
CA GLY A 15 -26.06 -22.73 3.29
C GLY A 15 -25.10 -23.04 4.42
N SER A 16 -25.01 -24.33 4.82
CA SER A 16 -24.13 -24.78 5.90
C SER A 16 -22.63 -24.72 5.52
N LEU A 17 -21.75 -24.62 6.50
CA LEU A 17 -20.29 -24.58 6.30
C LEU A 17 -19.77 -25.83 5.55
N SER A 18 -20.37 -27.00 5.82
CA SER A 18 -20.02 -28.25 5.14
C SER A 18 -20.36 -28.23 3.64
N LYS A 19 -21.47 -27.59 3.27
CA LYS A 19 -21.83 -27.36 1.86
C LYS A 19 -20.93 -26.29 1.25
N PHE A 20 -20.59 -25.21 1.99
CA PHE A 20 -19.70 -24.17 1.54
C PHE A 20 -18.30 -24.70 1.19
N LYS A 21 -17.78 -25.65 1.98
CA LYS A 21 -16.50 -26.32 1.69
C LYS A 21 -16.43 -26.97 0.31
N LYS A 22 -17.58 -27.42 -0.21
CA LYS A 22 -17.69 -28.10 -1.51
C LYS A 22 -17.95 -27.13 -2.69
N THR A 23 -18.14 -25.84 -2.42
CA THR A 23 -18.41 -24.86 -3.48
C THR A 23 -17.13 -24.42 -4.17
N ASP A 24 -17.23 -24.19 -5.49
CA ASP A 24 -16.13 -23.64 -6.30
C ASP A 24 -16.01 -22.12 -6.18
N SER A 25 -16.30 -21.56 -4.99
CA SER A 25 -16.15 -20.13 -4.74
C SER A 25 -14.72 -19.78 -4.40
N ARG A 26 -14.29 -18.58 -4.79
CA ARG A 26 -12.96 -18.04 -4.46
C ARG A 26 -12.72 -18.03 -2.95
N THR A 27 -13.76 -17.72 -2.17
CA THR A 27 -13.71 -17.69 -0.71
C THR A 27 -13.57 -19.09 -0.11
N SER A 28 -14.32 -20.10 -0.61
CA SER A 28 -14.22 -21.47 -0.09
C SER A 28 -12.83 -22.06 -0.35
N LYS A 29 -12.29 -21.85 -1.56
CA LYS A 29 -10.93 -22.28 -1.90
C LYS A 29 -9.87 -21.75 -0.96
N ILE A 30 -10.00 -20.50 -0.48
CA ILE A 30 -9.03 -19.85 0.40
C ILE A 30 -9.24 -20.25 1.86
N VAL A 31 -10.50 -20.27 2.34
CA VAL A 31 -10.81 -20.66 3.72
C VAL A 31 -10.38 -22.10 4.03
N PHE A 32 -10.45 -22.99 3.03
CA PHE A 32 -10.17 -24.42 3.20
C PHE A 32 -8.88 -24.90 2.53
N SER A 33 -8.08 -24.00 1.93
CA SER A 33 -6.81 -24.37 1.30
C SER A 33 -5.61 -24.12 2.20
N ASP A 34 -4.61 -24.99 2.09
CA ASP A 34 -3.28 -24.81 2.66
C ASP A 34 -2.42 -23.77 1.91
N LEU A 35 -3.00 -23.07 0.93
CA LEU A 35 -2.33 -22.10 0.05
C LEU A 35 -1.65 -20.92 0.75
N ILE A 36 -1.91 -20.76 2.04
CA ILE A 36 -1.31 -19.70 2.86
C ILE A 36 0.01 -20.15 3.50
N LYS A 37 0.33 -21.46 3.49
CA LYS A 37 1.52 -22.01 4.14
C LYS A 37 2.82 -21.87 3.35
N ASP A 38 2.76 -21.47 2.08
CA ASP A 38 3.92 -21.54 1.16
C ASP A 38 4.48 -20.17 0.73
N SER A 39 4.39 -19.18 1.59
CA SER A 39 5.24 -18.00 1.45
C SER A 39 6.63 -18.37 1.98
N GLY A 40 7.51 -18.75 1.05
CA GLY A 40 8.85 -19.20 1.36
C GLY A 40 9.50 -18.30 2.40
N LYS A 41 9.91 -18.90 3.51
CA LYS A 41 10.68 -18.27 4.58
C LYS A 41 11.86 -17.57 3.92
N GLY A 42 11.86 -16.24 3.93
CA GLY A 42 13.02 -15.48 3.50
C GLY A 42 14.26 -16.01 4.23
N LYS A 43 15.43 -15.97 3.61
CA LYS A 43 16.68 -16.31 4.32
C LYS A 43 16.85 -15.27 5.43
N LEU A 44 16.36 -15.60 6.63
CA LEU A 44 16.57 -14.80 7.83
C LEU A 44 18.06 -14.55 8.00
N SER A 45 18.47 -13.31 7.86
CA SER A 45 19.80 -12.88 8.33
C SER A 45 19.74 -12.88 9.86
N LYS A 46 20.05 -14.03 10.49
CA LYS A 46 20.08 -14.18 11.95
C LYS A 46 21.02 -13.17 12.64
N GLU A 47 21.93 -12.57 11.90
CA GLU A 47 22.98 -11.69 12.42
C GLU A 47 22.55 -10.20 12.50
N ARG A 48 21.63 -9.75 11.66
CA ARG A 48 21.21 -8.34 11.64
C ARG A 48 19.81 -8.17 12.21
N LYS A 49 19.72 -7.47 13.32
CA LYS A 49 18.46 -7.21 14.03
C LYS A 49 18.40 -5.77 14.51
N ILE A 50 17.20 -5.30 14.75
CA ILE A 50 16.92 -4.03 15.42
C ILE A 50 16.39 -4.37 16.80
N THR A 51 17.00 -3.79 17.83
CA THR A 51 16.59 -3.98 19.23
C THR A 51 16.35 -2.64 19.88
N ILE A 52 15.20 -2.50 20.55
CA ILE A 52 14.85 -1.33 21.37
C ILE A 52 14.57 -1.85 22.78
N GLU A 53 15.37 -1.37 23.75
CA GLU A 53 15.35 -1.90 25.13
C GLU A 53 14.68 -0.91 26.09
N LYS A 54 13.97 -1.47 27.07
CA LYS A 54 13.29 -0.77 28.17
C LYS A 54 12.38 0.34 27.72
N ILE A 55 11.46 0.00 26.83
CA ILE A 55 10.42 0.90 26.36
C ILE A 55 9.44 1.19 27.51
N ASN A 56 9.19 2.48 27.78
CA ASN A 56 8.22 2.95 28.74
C ASN A 56 7.33 4.02 28.09
N LYS A 57 6.21 3.58 27.53
CA LYS A 57 5.22 4.47 26.88
C LYS A 57 3.82 3.88 26.95
N HIS A 58 2.88 4.60 27.53
CA HIS A 58 1.48 4.15 27.70
C HIS A 58 1.43 2.77 28.37
N ASN A 59 0.85 1.78 27.68
CA ASN A 59 0.69 0.41 28.19
C ASN A 59 1.99 -0.42 28.06
N LEU A 60 3.01 0.08 27.34
CA LEU A 60 4.32 -0.57 27.25
C LEU A 60 5.16 -0.18 28.44
N LYS A 61 5.38 -1.12 29.39
CA LYS A 61 6.15 -0.88 30.63
C LYS A 61 7.35 -1.82 30.65
N ASN A 62 8.55 -1.22 30.66
CA ASN A 62 9.84 -1.94 30.67
C ASN A 62 9.91 -3.05 29.59
N PHE A 63 9.40 -2.74 28.39
CA PHE A 63 9.21 -3.69 27.30
C PHE A 63 10.40 -3.64 26.34
N ASP A 64 10.93 -4.82 25.98
CA ASP A 64 11.97 -4.97 24.99
C ASP A 64 11.39 -5.50 23.68
N VAL A 65 11.82 -4.97 22.56
CA VAL A 65 11.44 -5.46 21.25
C VAL A 65 12.66 -5.72 20.39
N THR A 66 12.69 -6.87 19.75
CA THR A 66 13.72 -7.23 18.77
C THR A 66 13.06 -7.84 17.55
N PHE A 67 13.43 -7.37 16.37
CA PHE A 67 13.00 -7.95 15.09
C PHE A 67 14.16 -8.03 14.11
N PRO A 68 14.19 -9.07 13.26
CA PRO A 68 15.24 -9.26 12.26
C PRO A 68 15.12 -8.22 11.14
N ILE A 69 16.13 -8.17 10.29
CA ILE A 69 16.14 -7.36 9.07
C ILE A 69 15.93 -8.29 7.87
N ASN A 70 15.36 -7.78 6.80
CA ASN A 70 14.96 -8.56 5.62
C ASN A 70 13.88 -9.59 5.93
N SER A 71 12.87 -9.18 6.66
CA SER A 71 11.83 -10.06 7.19
C SER A 71 10.45 -9.43 7.09
N LEU A 72 9.44 -10.28 7.24
CA LEU A 72 8.07 -9.91 7.55
C LEU A 72 7.84 -10.20 9.03
N ASP A 73 7.65 -9.16 9.83
CA ASP A 73 7.46 -9.26 11.26
C ASP A 73 6.04 -8.85 11.64
N CYS A 74 5.39 -9.61 12.52
CA CYS A 74 4.02 -9.34 12.94
C CYS A 74 3.93 -9.01 14.43
N LEU A 75 3.39 -7.83 14.74
CA LEU A 75 2.97 -7.45 16.08
C LEU A 75 1.51 -7.86 16.27
N CYS A 76 1.25 -8.83 17.11
CA CYS A 76 -0.11 -9.29 17.43
C CYS A 76 -0.46 -9.04 18.89
N GLY A 77 -1.75 -9.06 19.23
CA GLY A 77 -2.22 -8.86 20.60
C GLY A 77 -3.61 -8.22 20.66
N LYS A 78 -4.19 -8.13 21.86
CA LYS A 78 -5.53 -7.57 22.08
C LYS A 78 -5.63 -6.13 21.61
N SER A 79 -6.86 -5.66 21.33
CA SER A 79 -7.09 -4.23 21.09
C SER A 79 -6.64 -3.44 22.33
N GLY A 80 -5.97 -2.31 22.14
CA GLY A 80 -5.42 -1.51 23.24
C GLY A 80 -4.09 -2.01 23.82
N SER A 81 -3.50 -3.14 23.37
CA SER A 81 -2.23 -3.66 23.90
C SER A 81 -1.00 -2.79 23.57
N GLY A 82 -1.15 -1.78 22.72
CA GLY A 82 -0.04 -0.87 22.39
C GLY A 82 0.62 -1.11 21.04
N LYS A 83 0.05 -1.95 20.14
CA LYS A 83 0.61 -2.24 18.80
C LYS A 83 0.90 -0.99 17.98
N THR A 84 -0.08 -0.12 17.81
CA THR A 84 0.08 1.15 17.09
C THR A 84 1.11 2.06 17.77
N THR A 85 1.10 2.12 19.12
CA THR A 85 2.08 2.87 19.92
C THR A 85 3.49 2.37 19.66
N LEU A 86 3.69 1.04 19.61
CA LEU A 86 4.98 0.43 19.33
C LEU A 86 5.45 0.72 17.90
N LEU A 87 4.56 0.61 16.89
CA LEU A 87 4.89 1.00 15.52
C LEU A 87 5.30 2.46 15.41
N GLN A 88 4.58 3.38 16.05
CA GLN A 88 4.91 4.81 16.07
C GLN A 88 6.25 5.06 16.74
N LEU A 89 6.55 4.34 17.84
CA LEU A 89 7.82 4.43 18.54
C LEU A 89 8.96 3.92 17.64
N ILE A 90 8.82 2.76 16.99
CA ILE A 90 9.80 2.24 16.04
C ILE A 90 10.03 3.26 14.93
N TYR A 91 8.95 3.85 14.36
CA TYR A 91 9.05 4.88 13.34
C TYR A 91 9.88 6.08 13.81
N SER A 92 9.49 6.69 14.93
CA SER A 92 10.17 7.87 15.45
C SER A 92 11.63 7.61 15.79
N SER A 93 11.96 6.42 16.29
CA SER A 93 13.32 6.02 16.66
C SER A 93 14.23 5.82 15.45
N LEU A 94 13.69 5.23 14.37
CA LEU A 94 14.44 4.92 13.14
C LEU A 94 14.40 6.04 12.10
N TYR A 95 13.49 7.02 12.22
CA TYR A 95 13.33 8.09 11.25
C TYR A 95 14.61 8.94 11.08
N LYS A 96 15.03 9.17 9.83
CA LYS A 96 16.24 9.90 9.44
C LYS A 96 15.95 11.15 8.56
N GLY A 97 14.68 11.57 8.46
CA GLY A 97 14.30 12.73 7.65
C GLY A 97 14.59 14.09 8.32
N LYS A 98 14.16 15.15 7.64
CA LYS A 98 14.23 16.53 8.19
C LYS A 98 13.58 16.58 9.58
N ASN A 99 14.21 17.25 10.54
CA ASN A 99 13.78 17.32 11.94
C ASN A 99 13.71 15.98 12.70
N ALA A 100 14.44 14.96 12.25
CA ALA A 100 14.50 13.66 12.94
C ALA A 100 14.89 13.77 14.42
N TRP A 101 15.75 14.72 14.78
CA TRP A 101 16.16 14.99 16.16
C TRP A 101 14.98 15.48 17.03
N LYS A 102 14.15 16.41 16.52
CA LYS A 102 12.95 16.90 17.23
C LYS A 102 11.94 15.78 17.51
N ILE A 103 11.75 14.88 16.53
CA ILE A 103 10.85 13.74 16.68
C ILE A 103 11.37 12.79 17.76
N ARG A 104 12.68 12.50 17.78
CA ARG A 104 13.31 11.61 18.77
C ARG A 104 13.31 12.18 20.17
N GLU A 105 13.63 13.45 20.32
CA GLU A 105 13.65 14.12 21.62
C GLU A 105 12.30 14.05 22.30
N LYS A 106 11.21 14.29 21.54
CA LYS A 106 9.83 14.18 22.05
C LYS A 106 9.39 12.75 22.35
N THR A 107 10.08 11.74 21.79
CA THR A 107 9.66 10.32 21.86
C THR A 107 10.70 9.40 22.49
N LYS A 108 11.74 9.95 23.15
CA LYS A 108 12.76 9.15 23.82
C LYS A 108 12.19 8.53 25.09
N VAL A 109 11.54 7.39 24.92
CA VAL A 109 10.86 6.61 25.97
C VAL A 109 11.44 5.20 26.07
N TYR A 110 12.71 5.04 25.70
CA TYR A 110 13.44 3.78 25.73
C TYR A 110 14.90 4.01 26.19
N LYS A 111 15.56 2.97 26.72
CA LYS A 111 16.93 3.07 27.20
C LYS A 111 17.96 3.02 26.07
N SER A 112 17.84 2.05 25.17
CA SER A 112 18.79 1.85 24.09
C SER A 112 18.13 1.46 22.77
N LEU A 113 18.83 1.74 21.66
CA LEU A 113 18.46 1.36 20.31
C LEU A 113 19.70 0.84 19.57
N LYS A 114 19.69 -0.44 19.20
CA LYS A 114 20.77 -1.12 18.48
C LYS A 114 20.29 -1.48 17.06
N GLY A 115 21.20 -1.55 16.08
CA GLY A 115 20.90 -1.97 14.72
C GLY A 115 20.36 -0.85 13.81
N LYS A 116 20.28 0.40 14.26
CA LYS A 116 19.76 1.54 13.50
C LYS A 116 20.60 1.87 12.27
N GLU A 117 21.88 1.59 12.29
CA GLU A 117 22.82 1.78 11.18
C GLU A 117 22.45 0.94 9.97
N ASN A 118 21.78 -0.20 10.18
CA ASN A 118 21.30 -1.08 9.13
C ASN A 118 20.08 -0.52 8.37
N VAL A 119 19.43 0.53 8.88
CA VAL A 119 18.23 1.13 8.29
C VAL A 119 18.60 2.40 7.56
N ARG A 120 18.24 2.47 6.27
CA ARG A 120 18.42 3.65 5.44
C ARG A 120 17.25 4.63 5.54
N ARG A 121 16.02 4.11 5.46
CA ARG A 121 14.78 4.90 5.54
C ARG A 121 13.69 4.11 6.25
N THR A 122 12.76 4.85 6.84
CA THR A 122 11.58 4.28 7.49
C THR A 122 10.34 4.90 6.90
N TYR A 123 9.34 4.08 6.60
CA TYR A 123 8.04 4.48 6.09
C TYR A 123 6.96 3.99 7.06
N PHE A 124 6.01 4.86 7.36
CA PHE A 124 4.85 4.50 8.18
C PHE A 124 3.57 4.67 7.37
N VAL A 125 2.73 3.64 7.37
CA VAL A 125 1.44 3.60 6.71
C VAL A 125 0.37 3.51 7.80
N GLU A 126 -0.21 4.65 8.13
CA GLU A 126 -1.24 4.78 9.15
C GLU A 126 -2.63 4.42 8.62
N GLN A 127 -3.57 4.19 9.55
CA GLN A 127 -4.98 3.94 9.25
C GLN A 127 -5.78 5.20 8.86
N THR A 128 -5.15 6.38 8.77
CA THR A 128 -5.87 7.64 8.50
C THR A 128 -6.67 7.59 7.20
N SER A 129 -7.76 8.35 7.10
CA SER A 129 -8.52 8.46 5.85
C SER A 129 -7.64 9.00 4.71
N ILE A 130 -7.86 8.55 3.47
CA ILE A 130 -7.17 9.13 2.28
C ILE A 130 -7.68 10.56 2.03
N VAL A 131 -8.82 10.89 2.58
CA VAL A 131 -9.58 12.09 2.28
C VAL A 131 -9.14 13.23 3.17
N ASN A 132 -8.07 13.94 2.80
CA ASN A 132 -7.83 15.30 3.28
C ASN A 132 -8.40 16.37 2.32
N ASN A 133 -8.90 15.97 1.13
CA ASN A 133 -9.54 16.84 0.14
C ASN A 133 -10.59 16.04 -0.63
N SER A 134 -11.85 16.43 -0.52
CA SER A 134 -13.00 15.80 -1.19
C SER A 134 -12.84 15.71 -2.72
N ASN A 135 -12.04 16.58 -3.32
CA ASN A 135 -11.82 16.66 -4.77
C ASN A 135 -10.60 15.88 -5.28
N SER A 136 -9.93 15.10 -4.41
CA SER A 136 -8.76 14.32 -4.82
C SER A 136 -9.20 13.04 -5.54
N THR A 137 -8.73 12.83 -6.77
CA THR A 137 -8.94 11.60 -7.52
C THR A 137 -7.83 10.58 -7.27
N LEU A 138 -8.06 9.29 -7.62
CA LEU A 138 -7.06 8.24 -7.59
C LEU A 138 -5.77 8.65 -8.33
N ALA A 139 -5.92 9.18 -9.55
CA ALA A 139 -4.80 9.65 -10.36
C ALA A 139 -4.03 10.79 -9.68
N THR A 140 -4.72 11.71 -8.99
CA THR A 140 -4.10 12.83 -8.29
C THR A 140 -3.35 12.35 -7.05
N TYR A 141 -3.97 11.48 -6.25
CA TYR A 141 -3.39 10.95 -5.01
C TYR A 141 -2.06 10.22 -5.25
N LEU A 142 -1.96 9.43 -6.32
CA LEU A 142 -0.75 8.69 -6.71
C LEU A 142 0.20 9.50 -7.60
N LYS A 143 -0.13 10.76 -7.87
CA LYS A 143 0.62 11.62 -8.80
C LYS A 143 0.74 11.03 -10.22
N ILE A 144 -0.20 10.17 -10.62
CA ILE A 144 -0.31 9.67 -12.01
C ILE A 144 -0.81 10.79 -12.90
N GLY A 145 -1.83 11.53 -12.47
CA GLY A 145 -2.41 12.64 -13.22
C GLY A 145 -1.39 13.73 -13.57
N GLN A 146 -0.38 13.96 -12.73
CA GLN A 146 0.70 14.89 -13.05
C GLN A 146 1.56 14.39 -14.23
N ASN A 147 1.84 13.08 -14.28
CA ASN A 147 2.60 12.47 -15.38
C ASN A 147 1.78 12.45 -16.67
N ILE A 148 0.47 12.16 -16.59
CA ILE A 148 -0.44 12.20 -17.74
C ILE A 148 -0.50 13.62 -18.30
N ARG A 149 -0.74 14.64 -17.45
CA ARG A 149 -0.79 16.05 -17.91
C ARG A 149 0.52 16.50 -18.55
N GLN A 150 1.66 16.06 -18.02
CA GLN A 150 2.95 16.36 -18.63
C GLN A 150 3.06 15.71 -20.01
N LEU A 151 2.70 14.43 -20.14
CA LEU A 151 2.70 13.73 -21.43
C LEU A 151 1.86 14.47 -22.46
N TYR A 152 0.63 14.89 -22.10
CA TYR A 152 -0.25 15.63 -23.02
C TYR A 152 0.33 17.01 -23.40
N ALA A 153 0.95 17.73 -22.48
CA ALA A 153 1.59 19.01 -22.76
C ALA A 153 2.80 18.86 -23.72
N ASP A 154 3.50 17.73 -23.62
CA ASP A 154 4.68 17.46 -24.45
C ASP A 154 4.36 17.03 -25.89
N LEU A 155 3.10 16.72 -26.21
CA LEU A 155 2.67 16.33 -27.54
C LEU A 155 2.90 17.47 -28.57
N PRO A 156 3.29 17.15 -29.81
CA PRO A 156 3.58 18.18 -30.84
C PRO A 156 2.42 19.15 -31.08
N LYS A 157 1.17 18.64 -31.07
CA LYS A 157 -0.02 19.48 -31.25
C LYS A 157 -0.22 20.44 -30.07
N SER A 158 0.05 20.00 -28.83
CA SER A 158 -0.03 20.87 -27.64
C SER A 158 0.98 22.01 -27.71
N LYS A 159 2.22 21.71 -28.10
CA LYS A 159 3.29 22.72 -28.28
C LYS A 159 2.93 23.74 -29.34
N LYS A 160 2.37 23.31 -30.49
CA LYS A 160 1.89 24.22 -31.55
C LYS A 160 0.77 25.14 -31.08
N LEU A 161 -0.09 24.70 -30.15
CA LEU A 161 -1.20 25.47 -29.58
C LEU A 161 -0.82 26.25 -28.30
N GLY A 162 0.47 26.26 -27.92
CA GLY A 162 0.95 26.93 -26.71
C GLY A 162 0.35 26.39 -25.40
N LEU A 163 -0.08 25.12 -25.40
CA LEU A 163 -0.69 24.51 -24.23
C LEU A 163 0.37 24.02 -23.25
N SER A 164 0.20 24.36 -21.99
CA SER A 164 1.04 23.96 -20.86
C SER A 164 0.37 22.85 -20.03
N LYS A 165 1.08 22.25 -19.10
CA LYS A 165 0.57 21.25 -18.17
C LYS A 165 -0.65 21.72 -17.34
N SER A 166 -0.73 23.02 -17.05
CA SER A 166 -1.84 23.63 -16.29
C SER A 166 -3.16 23.64 -17.06
N ASP A 167 -3.12 23.62 -18.40
CA ASP A 167 -4.32 23.62 -19.23
C ASP A 167 -5.04 22.27 -19.21
N PHE A 168 -4.32 21.20 -18.85
CA PHE A 168 -4.85 19.85 -18.76
C PHE A 168 -5.43 19.50 -17.37
N ILE A 169 -5.78 20.51 -16.55
CA ILE A 169 -6.48 20.29 -15.28
C ILE A 169 -7.98 20.11 -15.56
N THR A 170 -8.58 19.09 -14.95
CA THR A 170 -9.96 18.63 -15.22
C THR A 170 -11.03 19.71 -15.07
N SER A 171 -10.83 20.69 -14.20
CA SER A 171 -11.74 21.82 -13.98
C SER A 171 -11.63 22.93 -15.04
N LYS A 172 -10.67 22.85 -15.97
CA LYS A 172 -10.35 23.89 -16.97
C LYS A 172 -10.33 23.38 -18.40
N LEU A 173 -10.91 22.20 -18.66
CA LEU A 173 -10.86 21.57 -19.99
C LEU A 173 -11.69 22.34 -21.02
N GLN A 174 -11.03 23.06 -21.90
CA GLN A 174 -11.62 23.73 -23.06
C GLN A 174 -11.61 22.81 -24.30
N SER A 175 -12.43 23.10 -25.29
CA SER A 175 -12.53 22.31 -26.54
C SER A 175 -11.19 22.10 -27.23
N LYS A 176 -10.31 23.13 -27.27
CA LYS A 176 -8.96 23.02 -27.82
C LYS A 176 -8.08 21.99 -27.06
N VAL A 177 -8.22 21.86 -25.74
CA VAL A 177 -7.51 20.89 -24.91
C VAL A 177 -8.01 19.48 -25.19
N LEU A 178 -9.34 19.32 -25.32
CA LEU A 178 -9.97 18.03 -25.65
C LEU A 178 -9.65 17.55 -27.06
N SER A 179 -9.22 18.45 -27.98
CA SER A 179 -8.75 18.07 -29.31
C SER A 179 -7.38 17.40 -29.30
N ILE A 180 -6.64 17.47 -28.18
CA ILE A 180 -5.34 16.81 -28.01
C ILE A 180 -5.58 15.35 -27.65
N LYS A 181 -5.02 14.43 -28.44
CA LYS A 181 -5.17 13.00 -28.24
C LYS A 181 -3.81 12.30 -28.15
N TYR A 182 -3.70 11.38 -27.20
CA TYR A 182 -2.61 10.41 -27.09
C TYR A 182 -3.18 9.03 -27.38
N LYS A 183 -2.67 8.32 -28.40
CA LYS A 183 -3.21 7.00 -28.83
C LYS A 183 -4.74 6.97 -28.93
N LYS A 184 -5.35 7.96 -29.61
CA LYS A 184 -6.79 8.16 -29.82
C LYS A 184 -7.59 8.72 -28.64
N PHE A 185 -7.06 8.79 -27.42
CA PHE A 185 -7.75 9.25 -26.23
C PHE A 185 -7.37 10.69 -25.87
N ASN A 186 -8.34 11.55 -25.58
CA ASN A 186 -8.10 12.82 -24.92
C ASN A 186 -7.95 12.61 -23.39
N ILE A 187 -7.54 13.65 -22.67
CA ILE A 187 -7.25 13.53 -21.24
C ILE A 187 -8.48 13.16 -20.40
N LYS A 188 -9.69 13.62 -20.77
CA LYS A 188 -10.94 13.29 -20.08
C LYS A 188 -11.27 11.81 -20.29
N GLU A 189 -11.14 11.31 -21.50
CA GLU A 189 -11.35 9.89 -21.82
C GLU A 189 -10.37 9.00 -21.06
N VAL A 190 -9.08 9.40 -20.98
CA VAL A 190 -8.07 8.66 -20.20
C VAL A 190 -8.41 8.60 -18.71
N LEU A 191 -8.95 9.67 -18.14
CA LEU A 191 -9.33 9.67 -16.71
C LEU A 191 -10.55 8.79 -16.43
N ASN A 192 -11.35 8.48 -17.45
CA ASN A 192 -12.48 7.55 -17.33
C ASN A 192 -12.08 6.07 -17.52
N LEU A 193 -10.84 5.79 -17.87
CA LEU A 193 -10.34 4.42 -17.97
C LEU A 193 -10.08 3.81 -16.60
N THR A 194 -10.28 2.51 -16.52
CA THR A 194 -9.78 1.71 -15.39
C THR A 194 -8.25 1.65 -15.42
N VAL A 195 -7.65 1.24 -14.31
CA VAL A 195 -6.20 1.02 -14.21
C VAL A 195 -5.73 -0.02 -15.24
N ASP A 196 -6.51 -1.11 -15.43
CA ASP A 196 -6.18 -2.18 -16.38
C ASP A 196 -6.25 -1.70 -17.83
N GLU A 197 -7.28 -0.94 -18.20
CA GLU A 197 -7.39 -0.34 -19.54
C GLU A 197 -6.26 0.67 -19.79
N ALA A 198 -5.95 1.50 -18.79
CA ALA A 198 -4.86 2.48 -18.90
C ALA A 198 -3.49 1.83 -19.07
N LEU A 199 -3.25 0.65 -18.48
CA LEU A 199 -2.01 -0.11 -18.68
C LEU A 199 -1.78 -0.48 -20.14
N ASN A 200 -2.85 -0.81 -20.88
CA ASN A 200 -2.78 -1.15 -22.30
C ASN A 200 -2.44 0.07 -23.18
N ILE A 201 -2.79 1.28 -22.69
CA ILE A 201 -2.51 2.52 -23.41
C ILE A 201 -1.10 3.04 -23.10
N PHE A 202 -0.70 3.07 -21.82
CA PHE A 202 0.58 3.64 -21.38
C PHE A 202 1.73 2.61 -21.36
N THR A 203 1.83 1.79 -22.41
CA THR A 203 2.86 0.73 -22.52
C THR A 203 4.28 1.29 -22.57
N SER A 204 4.48 2.43 -23.27
CA SER A 204 5.78 3.09 -23.45
C SER A 204 6.13 4.09 -22.35
N GLU A 205 5.16 4.48 -21.52
CA GLU A 205 5.30 5.54 -20.52
C GLU A 205 5.75 4.97 -19.17
N ALA A 206 7.04 4.71 -19.02
CA ALA A 206 7.62 3.98 -17.88
C ALA A 206 7.16 4.48 -16.50
N LEU A 207 7.05 5.80 -16.28
CA LEU A 207 6.63 6.38 -15.00
C LEU A 207 5.15 6.14 -14.71
N ILE A 208 4.29 6.24 -15.72
CA ILE A 208 2.85 5.99 -15.61
C ILE A 208 2.63 4.50 -15.44
N LYS A 209 3.16 3.67 -16.35
CA LYS A 209 3.06 2.21 -16.35
C LYS A 209 3.45 1.61 -15.00
N ARG A 210 4.58 2.03 -14.42
CA ARG A 210 5.04 1.52 -13.12
C ARG A 210 4.01 1.76 -12.01
N LYS A 211 3.39 2.94 -11.96
CA LYS A 211 2.39 3.26 -10.93
C LYS A 211 1.10 2.49 -11.14
N LEU A 212 0.67 2.31 -12.39
CA LEU A 212 -0.50 1.50 -12.73
C LEU A 212 -0.28 0.03 -12.39
N LEU A 213 0.91 -0.52 -12.70
CA LEU A 213 1.27 -1.89 -12.32
C LEU A 213 1.19 -2.12 -10.81
N PHE A 214 1.61 -1.15 -9.99
CA PHE A 214 1.46 -1.28 -8.53
C PHE A 214 0.01 -1.31 -8.10
N LEU A 215 -0.87 -0.51 -8.71
CA LEU A 215 -2.31 -0.57 -8.45
C LEU A 215 -2.88 -1.94 -8.84
N GLN A 216 -2.54 -2.44 -10.01
CA GLN A 216 -2.96 -3.76 -10.46
C GLN A 216 -2.45 -4.87 -9.51
N THR A 217 -1.19 -4.80 -9.09
CA THR A 217 -0.57 -5.77 -8.17
C THR A 217 -1.28 -5.82 -6.81
N VAL A 218 -1.81 -4.69 -6.32
CA VAL A 218 -2.61 -4.67 -5.09
C VAL A 218 -4.10 -4.96 -5.33
N GLY A 219 -4.48 -5.47 -6.51
CA GLY A 219 -5.84 -5.87 -6.85
C GLY A 219 -6.80 -4.70 -7.10
N LEU A 220 -6.29 -3.55 -7.57
CA LEU A 220 -7.06 -2.34 -7.85
C LEU A 220 -7.14 -2.01 -9.35
N GLY A 221 -7.00 -3.03 -10.21
CA GLY A 221 -7.05 -2.89 -11.67
C GLY A 221 -8.38 -2.34 -12.19
N TYR A 222 -9.46 -2.61 -11.49
CA TYR A 222 -10.82 -2.19 -11.84
C TYR A 222 -11.14 -0.72 -11.50
N LEU A 223 -10.33 -0.06 -10.69
CA LEU A 223 -10.61 1.33 -10.29
C LEU A 223 -10.38 2.30 -11.46
N VAL A 224 -11.28 3.27 -11.58
CA VAL A 224 -11.18 4.33 -12.59
C VAL A 224 -10.18 5.39 -12.16
N LEU A 225 -9.32 5.86 -13.08
CA LEU A 225 -8.27 6.84 -12.77
C LEU A 225 -8.81 8.15 -12.22
N GLY A 226 -9.95 8.61 -12.72
CA GLY A 226 -10.67 9.82 -12.28
C GLY A 226 -11.56 9.61 -11.07
N GLN A 227 -11.68 8.39 -10.52
CA GLN A 227 -12.52 8.12 -9.37
C GLN A 227 -12.12 8.97 -8.17
N GLN A 228 -13.12 9.56 -7.49
CA GLN A 228 -12.88 10.39 -6.32
C GLN A 228 -12.38 9.55 -5.14
N ALA A 229 -11.40 10.05 -4.42
CA ALA A 229 -10.84 9.36 -3.26
C ALA A 229 -11.85 9.14 -2.13
N GLY A 230 -12.88 10.00 -2.05
CA GLY A 230 -13.96 9.88 -1.06
C GLY A 230 -14.95 8.74 -1.32
N SER A 231 -15.03 8.23 -2.56
CA SER A 231 -15.91 7.10 -2.92
C SER A 231 -15.26 5.73 -2.70
N LEU A 232 -14.01 5.70 -2.27
CA LEU A 232 -13.26 4.46 -2.06
C LEU A 232 -13.69 3.76 -0.77
N SER A 233 -13.83 2.46 -0.83
CA SER A 233 -14.01 1.64 0.37
C SER A 233 -12.76 1.68 1.26
N GLY A 234 -12.91 1.34 2.55
CA GLY A 234 -11.79 1.31 3.49
C GLY A 234 -10.65 0.40 3.04
N GLY A 235 -10.97 -0.75 2.43
CA GLY A 235 -9.99 -1.69 1.90
C GLY A 235 -9.27 -1.17 0.66
N GLU A 236 -9.98 -0.51 -0.28
CA GLU A 236 -9.38 0.14 -1.44
C GLU A 236 -8.44 1.27 -1.01
N ALA A 237 -8.90 2.10 -0.07
CA ALA A 237 -8.10 3.16 0.52
C ALA A 237 -6.78 2.62 1.10
N GLN A 238 -6.83 1.51 1.83
CA GLN A 238 -5.63 0.88 2.41
C GLN A 238 -4.68 0.37 1.32
N ARG A 239 -5.21 -0.33 0.30
CA ARG A 239 -4.41 -0.83 -0.83
C ARG A 239 -3.77 0.30 -1.64
N ILE A 240 -4.48 1.41 -1.84
CA ILE A 240 -3.93 2.60 -2.51
C ILE A 240 -2.77 3.21 -1.72
N ARG A 241 -2.84 3.23 -0.38
CA ARG A 241 -1.72 3.69 0.45
C ARG A 241 -0.49 2.80 0.30
N LEU A 242 -0.70 1.47 0.29
CA LEU A 242 0.39 0.53 0.00
C LEU A 242 0.98 0.78 -1.38
N ALA A 243 0.13 0.91 -2.42
CA ALA A 243 0.59 1.24 -3.76
C ALA A 243 1.40 2.55 -3.78
N LYS A 244 0.96 3.59 -3.05
CA LYS A 244 1.69 4.87 -2.96
C LYS A 244 3.08 4.73 -2.33
N VAL A 245 3.23 3.88 -1.33
CA VAL A 245 4.54 3.60 -0.72
C VAL A 245 5.43 2.86 -1.73
N LEU A 246 4.88 1.88 -2.43
CA LEU A 246 5.59 1.09 -3.43
C LEU A 246 5.96 1.88 -4.69
N THR A 247 5.18 2.92 -5.06
CA THR A 247 5.50 3.79 -6.20
C THR A 247 6.71 4.68 -5.94
N LYS A 248 7.06 4.93 -4.67
CA LYS A 248 8.35 5.52 -4.35
C LYS A 248 9.45 4.53 -4.77
N LYS A 249 10.56 5.04 -5.25
CA LYS A 249 11.70 4.18 -5.65
C LYS A 249 12.02 3.28 -4.45
N LEU A 250 11.72 1.98 -4.56
CA LEU A 250 12.05 1.01 -3.52
C LEU A 250 13.57 1.03 -3.36
N GLY A 251 14.04 1.62 -2.27
CA GLY A 251 15.43 1.53 -1.86
C GLY A 251 15.69 0.16 -1.24
N ASP A 252 16.93 -0.10 -0.92
CA ASP A 252 17.35 -1.17 -0.04
C ASP A 252 17.37 -0.70 1.43
N ARG A 253 17.36 -1.63 2.37
CA ARG A 253 17.47 -1.38 3.82
C ARG A 253 16.43 -0.36 4.34
N CYS A 254 15.23 -0.44 3.80
CA CYS A 254 14.09 0.33 4.29
C CYS A 254 13.26 -0.51 5.27
N VAL A 255 12.69 0.15 6.28
CA VAL A 255 11.71 -0.44 7.19
C VAL A 255 10.34 0.14 6.87
N TYR A 256 9.39 -0.73 6.57
CA TYR A 256 7.99 -0.41 6.33
C TYR A 256 7.15 -0.83 7.53
N LEU A 257 6.50 0.13 8.16
CA LEU A 257 5.64 -0.06 9.32
C LEU A 257 4.20 0.08 8.87
N LEU A 258 3.39 -0.97 9.02
CA LEU A 258 2.03 -1.03 8.52
C LEU A 258 1.06 -1.27 9.68
N ASP A 259 0.16 -0.33 9.92
CA ASP A 259 -0.85 -0.46 10.97
C ASP A 259 -2.15 -1.04 10.37
N VAL A 260 -2.49 -2.26 10.78
CA VAL A 260 -3.63 -3.09 10.34
C VAL A 260 -3.80 -3.07 8.79
N PRO A 261 -2.79 -3.57 8.05
CA PRO A 261 -2.84 -3.53 6.58
C PRO A 261 -3.98 -4.37 5.98
N THR A 262 -4.57 -5.28 6.76
CA THR A 262 -5.69 -6.13 6.31
C THR A 262 -7.07 -5.57 6.60
N ARG A 263 -7.17 -4.38 7.18
CA ARG A 263 -8.47 -3.77 7.49
C ARG A 263 -9.30 -3.58 6.22
N GLY A 264 -10.52 -4.13 6.22
CA GLY A 264 -11.43 -4.06 5.07
C GLY A 264 -11.01 -4.93 3.87
N LEU A 265 -9.96 -5.76 4.00
CA LEU A 265 -9.60 -6.73 2.97
C LEU A 265 -10.41 -8.01 3.13
N HIS A 266 -10.92 -8.52 2.02
CA HIS A 266 -11.45 -9.87 1.95
C HIS A 266 -10.31 -10.89 2.03
N LEU A 267 -10.58 -12.09 2.53
CA LEU A 267 -9.57 -13.17 2.62
C LEU A 267 -8.93 -13.48 1.26
N SER A 268 -9.70 -13.39 0.17
CA SER A 268 -9.19 -13.59 -1.20
C SER A 268 -8.11 -12.59 -1.64
N ASP A 269 -8.00 -11.45 -0.96
CA ASP A 269 -7.02 -10.41 -1.30
C ASP A 269 -5.69 -10.58 -0.54
N LEU A 270 -5.68 -11.43 0.50
CA LEU A 270 -4.48 -11.67 1.30
C LEU A 270 -3.30 -12.25 0.52
N PRO A 271 -3.49 -13.23 -0.38
CA PRO A 271 -2.38 -13.73 -1.21
C PRO A 271 -1.73 -12.64 -2.05
N VAL A 272 -2.53 -11.70 -2.57
CA VAL A 272 -2.02 -10.55 -3.32
C VAL A 272 -1.18 -9.65 -2.42
N LEU A 273 -1.66 -9.38 -1.20
CA LEU A 273 -0.92 -8.57 -0.22
C LEU A 273 0.40 -9.22 0.19
N LEU A 274 0.40 -10.53 0.47
CA LEU A 274 1.61 -11.29 0.82
C LEU A 274 2.62 -11.30 -0.34
N LYS A 275 2.15 -11.44 -1.58
CA LYS A 275 3.01 -11.33 -2.77
C LYS A 275 3.68 -9.95 -2.85
N VAL A 276 2.95 -8.89 -2.56
CA VAL A 276 3.51 -7.53 -2.49
C VAL A 276 4.55 -7.41 -1.37
N PHE A 277 4.29 -7.97 -0.19
CA PHE A 277 5.25 -7.98 0.91
C PHE A 277 6.53 -8.70 0.51
N LYS A 278 6.43 -9.87 -0.12
CA LYS A 278 7.57 -10.60 -0.63
C LYS A 278 8.41 -9.77 -1.61
N MET A 279 7.77 -9.09 -2.56
CA MET A 279 8.47 -8.20 -3.50
C MET A 279 9.24 -7.05 -2.81
N ILE A 280 8.77 -6.59 -1.65
CA ILE A 280 9.46 -5.57 -0.85
C ILE A 280 10.68 -6.19 -0.15
N ILE A 281 10.49 -7.36 0.48
CA ILE A 281 11.51 -8.06 1.25
C ILE A 281 12.66 -8.54 0.35
N ASP A 282 12.34 -9.04 -0.84
CA ASP A 282 13.33 -9.49 -1.84
C ASP A 282 14.30 -8.37 -2.28
N LYS A 283 13.98 -7.10 -1.97
CA LYS A 283 14.85 -5.93 -2.18
C LYS A 283 15.60 -5.51 -0.92
N ASN A 284 15.88 -6.44 -0.03
CA ASN A 284 16.59 -6.20 1.24
C ASN A 284 15.86 -5.18 2.14
N ASN A 285 14.54 -5.27 2.22
CA ASN A 285 13.73 -4.42 3.09
C ASN A 285 13.06 -5.24 4.19
N THR A 286 12.64 -4.57 5.25
CA THR A 286 11.94 -5.15 6.39
C THR A 286 10.52 -4.60 6.44
N ILE A 287 9.57 -5.45 6.76
CA ILE A 287 8.17 -5.05 6.98
C ILE A 287 7.79 -5.45 8.40
N VAL A 288 7.31 -4.49 9.19
CA VAL A 288 6.72 -4.75 10.51
C VAL A 288 5.25 -4.36 10.44
N ILE A 289 4.37 -5.34 10.64
CA ILE A 289 2.93 -5.16 10.60
C ILE A 289 2.34 -5.27 12.00
N ALA A 290 1.32 -4.46 12.33
CA ALA A 290 0.48 -4.67 13.48
C ALA A 290 -0.86 -5.24 12.99
N ASP A 291 -1.10 -6.52 13.20
CA ASP A 291 -2.34 -7.18 12.78
C ASP A 291 -2.61 -8.44 13.62
N ASN A 292 -3.86 -8.88 13.65
CA ASN A 292 -4.27 -10.09 14.39
C ASN A 292 -4.75 -11.22 13.46
N LYS A 293 -4.70 -11.03 12.14
CA LYS A 293 -5.11 -12.08 11.20
C LYS A 293 -4.12 -13.24 11.22
N MET A 294 -4.64 -14.44 11.51
CA MET A 294 -3.84 -15.65 11.63
C MET A 294 -3.02 -15.94 10.37
N GLU A 295 -3.56 -15.63 9.21
CA GLU A 295 -2.88 -15.78 7.92
C GLU A 295 -1.63 -14.92 7.81
N LEU A 296 -1.64 -13.70 8.35
CA LEU A 296 -0.44 -12.86 8.38
C LEU A 296 0.57 -13.35 9.43
N ILE A 297 0.07 -13.74 10.61
CA ILE A 297 0.90 -14.28 11.68
C ILE A 297 1.61 -15.55 11.20
N GLY A 298 0.89 -16.46 10.53
CA GLY A 298 1.45 -17.71 10.00
C GLY A 298 2.46 -17.54 8.87
N ASN A 299 2.42 -16.42 8.16
CA ASN A 299 3.35 -16.08 7.08
C ASN A 299 4.48 -15.13 7.51
N SER A 300 4.55 -14.77 8.80
CA SER A 300 5.59 -13.88 9.31
C SER A 300 6.83 -14.65 9.73
N ASP A 301 7.98 -14.04 9.52
CA ASP A 301 9.29 -14.58 9.93
C ASP A 301 9.52 -14.42 11.43
N CYS A 302 8.97 -13.36 12.03
CA CYS A 302 9.01 -13.07 13.46
C CYS A 302 7.63 -12.63 13.95
N VAL A 303 7.21 -13.14 15.09
CA VAL A 303 5.94 -12.76 15.73
C VAL A 303 6.22 -12.21 17.12
N ILE A 304 5.74 -10.99 17.37
CA ILE A 304 5.85 -10.29 18.64
C ILE A 304 4.45 -10.13 19.21
N LYS A 305 4.19 -10.79 20.33
CA LYS A 305 2.89 -10.74 21.01
C LYS A 305 2.93 -9.69 22.14
N LEU A 306 1.97 -8.76 22.13
CA LEU A 306 1.77 -7.70 23.11
C LEU A 306 0.59 -8.03 24.03
#